data_f37d88dfd4cb46bb259544f070ad5bd9
#
_entry.id   f37d88dfd4cb46bb259544f070ad5bd9
#
_cell.length_a   1.000
_cell.length_b   1.000
_cell.length_c   1.000
_cell.angle_alpha   90.00
_cell.angle_beta   90.00
_cell.angle_gamma   90.00
#
_symmetry.space_group_name_H-M   'P 1'
#
loop_
_entity.id
_entity.type
_entity.pdbx_description
1 polymer ?
#
loop_
_entity_poly.entity_id
_entity_poly.type
_entity_poly.pdbx_seq_one_letter_code
_entity_poly.pdbx_strand_id
1 'polypeptide(L)'
;MRSNGVRVVTIRNRYGDVLRRSRITPDGREYVLVYVRDDDYGSIREFRDPGRDLPPMRLTIPVDEYILDARVVEDPDRYYTFLDQPPVERVERLYSIDEVRYSARIRDKVRRVDLDTITFEFGSASVEESEVAKLEGVAVAMERMLEENPAETFLIEGHTDAVGSNVANLALSDERAESVAEALTKVFGIPPENLVTQGYGEQYLKIDTEERERENRRVAIRRITPLVAPVASAK
;
A
#
# COMPACT_ATOMS: atom_id res chain seq x y z
N MET A 1 -5.78 23.22 -3.41
CA MET A 1 -4.83 23.76 -2.43
C MET A 1 -5.39 23.45 -1.05
N ARG A 2 -4.63 22.84 -0.17
CA ARG A 2 -5.10 22.51 1.20
C ARG A 2 -4.97 23.71 2.11
N SER A 3 -5.67 23.68 3.26
CA SER A 3 -5.60 24.77 4.29
C SER A 3 -4.18 25.03 4.79
N ASN A 4 -3.29 24.04 4.77
CA ASN A 4 -1.88 24.13 5.15
C ASN A 4 -0.94 24.62 4.02
N GLY A 5 -1.49 25.09 2.89
CA GLY A 5 -0.71 25.60 1.74
C GLY A 5 -0.05 24.54 0.85
N VAL A 6 -0.18 23.25 1.18
CA VAL A 6 0.32 22.15 0.34
C VAL A 6 -0.53 22.03 -0.93
N ARG A 7 0.15 21.81 -2.06
CA ARG A 7 -0.49 21.51 -3.35
C ARG A 7 -0.11 20.11 -3.81
N VAL A 8 -1.09 19.37 -4.29
CA VAL A 8 -0.86 18.09 -4.97
C VAL A 8 -1.10 18.32 -6.46
N VAL A 9 -0.10 18.02 -7.28
CA VAL A 9 -0.15 18.11 -8.74
C VAL A 9 -0.17 16.70 -9.29
N THR A 10 -1.16 16.39 -10.14
CA THR A 10 -1.25 15.09 -10.83
C THR A 10 -1.26 15.34 -12.33
N ILE A 11 -0.28 14.80 -13.02
CA ILE A 11 -0.19 14.81 -14.48
C ILE A 11 -0.70 13.46 -14.98
N ARG A 12 -1.64 13.52 -15.91
CA ARG A 12 -2.23 12.33 -16.54
C ARG A 12 -1.96 12.34 -18.04
N ASN A 13 -1.88 11.15 -18.62
CA ASN A 13 -1.89 11.00 -20.06
C ASN A 13 -3.32 11.20 -20.62
N ARG A 14 -3.45 11.12 -21.96
CA ARG A 14 -4.75 11.23 -22.65
C ARG A 14 -5.76 10.13 -22.31
N TYR A 15 -5.33 9.05 -21.67
CA TYR A 15 -6.16 7.93 -21.27
C TYR A 15 -6.58 8.01 -19.80
N GLY A 16 -6.07 8.99 -19.05
CA GLY A 16 -6.40 9.20 -17.64
C GLY A 16 -5.39 8.60 -16.65
N ASP A 17 -4.39 7.85 -17.13
CA ASP A 17 -3.38 7.24 -16.26
C ASP A 17 -2.46 8.28 -15.64
N VAL A 18 -2.07 8.06 -14.40
CA VAL A 18 -1.21 8.97 -13.66
C VAL A 18 0.25 8.75 -14.07
N LEU A 19 0.81 9.71 -14.81
CA LEU A 19 2.23 9.73 -15.20
C LEU A 19 3.10 10.31 -14.09
N ARG A 20 2.61 11.35 -13.41
CA ARG A 20 3.32 11.98 -12.30
C ARG A 20 2.34 12.47 -11.25
N ARG A 21 2.68 12.23 -10.01
CA ARG A 21 2.04 12.87 -8.86
C ARG A 21 3.11 13.50 -8.00
N SER A 22 2.94 14.78 -7.69
CA SER A 22 3.89 15.53 -6.88
C SER A 22 3.16 16.25 -5.76
N ARG A 23 3.81 16.32 -4.60
CA ARG A 23 3.45 17.17 -3.47
C ARG A 23 4.36 18.40 -3.48
N ILE A 24 3.78 19.58 -3.47
CA ILE A 24 4.51 20.85 -3.40
C ILE A 24 4.19 21.50 -2.04
N THR A 25 5.22 21.68 -1.24
CA THR A 25 5.13 22.29 0.09
C THR A 25 5.01 23.82 -0.03
N PRO A 26 4.58 24.54 1.04
CA PRO A 26 4.42 25.99 1.01
C PRO A 26 5.72 26.76 0.68
N ASP A 27 6.88 26.20 1.03
CA ASP A 27 8.21 26.72 0.68
C ASP A 27 8.62 26.46 -0.77
N GLY A 28 7.74 25.84 -1.57
CA GLY A 28 7.95 25.60 -2.99
C GLY A 28 8.74 24.33 -3.33
N ARG A 29 9.13 23.52 -2.35
CA ARG A 29 9.79 22.25 -2.63
C ARG A 29 8.82 21.25 -3.24
N GLU A 30 9.27 20.57 -4.28
CA GLU A 30 8.49 19.52 -4.95
C GLU A 30 9.02 18.14 -4.59
N TYR A 31 8.12 17.28 -4.13
CA TYR A 31 8.37 15.87 -3.84
C TYR A 31 7.57 15.01 -4.83
N VAL A 32 8.28 14.19 -5.62
CA VAL A 32 7.66 13.32 -6.61
C VAL A 32 7.24 12.02 -5.94
N LEU A 33 5.94 11.82 -5.79
CA LEU A 33 5.34 10.63 -5.16
C LEU A 33 5.26 9.45 -6.13
N VAL A 34 4.94 9.75 -7.40
CA VAL A 34 4.82 8.78 -8.48
C VAL A 34 5.42 9.37 -9.74
N TYR A 35 6.22 8.58 -10.45
CA TYR A 35 6.74 8.93 -11.76
C TYR A 35 6.81 7.71 -12.66
N VAL A 36 6.18 7.79 -13.80
CA VAL A 36 6.25 6.78 -14.86
C VAL A 36 6.60 7.48 -16.17
N ARG A 37 7.53 6.92 -16.91
CA ARG A 37 7.87 7.45 -18.24
C ARG A 37 6.73 7.14 -19.21
N ASP A 38 6.39 8.10 -20.06
CA ASP A 38 5.31 7.95 -21.04
C ASP A 38 5.59 6.78 -22.02
N ASP A 39 6.85 6.51 -22.31
CA ASP A 39 7.29 5.39 -23.15
C ASP A 39 7.04 4.01 -22.50
N ASP A 40 6.99 3.95 -21.16
CA ASP A 40 6.73 2.72 -20.40
C ASP A 40 5.21 2.41 -20.34
N TYR A 41 4.37 3.41 -20.60
CA TYR A 41 2.96 3.25 -20.88
C TYR A 41 2.77 2.96 -22.37
N GLY A 42 2.96 1.73 -22.79
CA GLY A 42 2.49 1.32 -24.11
C GLY A 42 1.01 1.69 -24.28
N SER A 43 0.52 1.70 -25.52
CA SER A 43 -0.88 2.02 -25.89
C SER A 43 -1.88 1.04 -25.22
N ILE A 44 -2.02 1.12 -23.91
CA ILE A 44 -2.80 0.16 -23.10
C ILE A 44 -4.26 0.53 -23.22
N ARG A 45 -4.92 -0.08 -24.18
CA ARG A 45 -6.38 -0.21 -24.17
C ARG A 45 -6.85 -1.29 -23.18
N GLU A 46 -5.92 -2.16 -22.73
CA GLU A 46 -6.17 -3.23 -21.77
C GLU A 46 -4.96 -3.32 -20.82
N PHE A 47 -5.24 -3.40 -19.52
CA PHE A 47 -4.19 -3.63 -18.51
C PHE A 47 -3.48 -4.95 -18.84
N ARG A 48 -2.17 -4.89 -19.07
CA ARG A 48 -1.32 -6.06 -19.17
C ARG A 48 -0.47 -6.16 -17.90
N ASP A 49 -0.67 -7.24 -17.16
CA ASP A 49 0.12 -7.48 -15.95
C ASP A 49 1.63 -7.54 -16.28
N PRO A 50 2.43 -6.58 -15.80
CA PRO A 50 3.87 -6.57 -16.06
C PRO A 50 4.61 -7.70 -15.35
N GLY A 51 3.98 -8.31 -14.37
CA GLY A 51 4.52 -9.48 -13.67
C GLY A 51 4.41 -10.79 -14.43
N ARG A 52 3.58 -10.82 -15.48
CA ARG A 52 3.30 -12.04 -16.26
C ARG A 52 4.54 -12.65 -16.91
N ASP A 53 5.44 -11.79 -17.38
CA ASP A 53 6.65 -12.21 -18.10
C ASP A 53 7.85 -12.43 -17.15
N LEU A 54 7.66 -12.18 -15.85
CA LEU A 54 8.68 -12.40 -14.83
C LEU A 54 8.65 -13.85 -14.32
N PRO A 55 9.80 -14.43 -13.96
CA PRO A 55 9.82 -15.74 -13.31
C PRO A 55 9.06 -15.69 -11.98
N PRO A 56 8.53 -16.83 -11.50
CA PRO A 56 7.93 -16.89 -10.17
C PRO A 56 8.89 -16.34 -9.12
N MET A 57 8.34 -15.55 -8.19
CA MET A 57 9.12 -15.02 -7.09
C MET A 57 9.70 -16.16 -6.25
N ARG A 58 10.97 -16.07 -5.92
CA ARG A 58 11.64 -16.97 -4.99
C ARG A 58 12.05 -16.18 -3.76
N LEU A 59 11.35 -16.42 -2.66
CA LEU A 59 11.72 -15.81 -1.40
C LEU A 59 13.04 -16.42 -0.91
N THR A 60 14.07 -15.59 -0.76
CA THR A 60 15.42 -15.97 -0.31
C THR A 60 15.67 -15.64 1.16
N ILE A 61 14.68 -15.05 1.82
CA ILE A 61 14.69 -14.69 3.24
C ILE A 61 13.60 -15.48 3.98
N PRO A 62 13.67 -15.64 5.30
CA PRO A 62 12.61 -16.21 6.12
C PRO A 62 11.27 -15.48 5.92
N VAL A 63 10.15 -16.20 6.09
CA VAL A 63 8.81 -15.63 5.88
C VAL A 63 8.52 -14.50 6.86
N ASP A 64 8.97 -14.58 8.10
CA ASP A 64 8.83 -13.56 9.14
C ASP A 64 9.70 -12.31 8.91
N GLU A 65 10.70 -12.41 8.04
CA GLU A 65 11.42 -11.24 7.51
C GLU A 65 10.76 -10.63 6.27
N TYR A 66 9.78 -11.32 5.68
CA TYR A 66 9.02 -10.86 4.52
C TYR A 66 7.61 -10.36 4.89
N ILE A 67 6.95 -11.03 5.84
CA ILE A 67 5.63 -10.67 6.36
C ILE A 67 5.75 -10.45 7.86
N LEU A 68 5.49 -9.22 8.31
CA LEU A 68 5.43 -8.87 9.72
C LEU A 68 3.96 -8.96 10.19
N ASP A 69 3.71 -9.85 11.14
CA ASP A 69 2.42 -9.92 11.81
C ASP A 69 2.39 -8.91 12.97
N ALA A 70 1.45 -7.97 12.92
CA ALA A 70 1.30 -6.93 13.96
C ALA A 70 1.03 -7.50 15.35
N ARG A 71 0.50 -8.71 15.46
CA ARG A 71 0.20 -9.38 16.75
C ARG A 71 1.46 -9.71 17.57
N VAL A 72 2.60 -9.87 16.91
CA VAL A 72 3.88 -10.22 17.56
C VAL A 72 4.83 -9.03 17.70
N VAL A 73 4.37 -7.83 17.38
CA VAL A 73 5.18 -6.61 17.49
C VAL A 73 4.99 -6.03 18.89
N GLU A 74 6.04 -6.16 19.71
CA GLU A 74 6.09 -5.58 21.07
C GLU A 74 6.70 -4.18 21.03
N ASP A 75 7.71 -3.95 20.18
CA ASP A 75 8.40 -2.68 20.02
C ASP A 75 7.91 -1.98 18.72
N PRO A 76 7.27 -0.81 18.81
CA PRO A 76 6.82 -0.06 17.64
C PRO A 76 7.93 0.30 16.64
N ASP A 77 9.18 0.45 17.06
CA ASP A 77 10.33 0.71 16.18
C ASP A 77 10.55 -0.43 15.17
N ARG A 78 10.03 -1.62 15.45
CA ARG A 78 10.09 -2.76 14.52
C ARG A 78 9.33 -2.50 13.22
N TYR A 79 8.22 -1.76 13.25
CA TYR A 79 7.49 -1.38 12.03
C TYR A 79 8.36 -0.54 11.11
N TYR A 80 9.04 0.48 11.68
CA TYR A 80 9.95 1.32 10.90
C TYR A 80 11.08 0.50 10.30
N THR A 81 11.81 -0.25 11.14
CA THR A 81 12.96 -1.07 10.71
C THR A 81 12.56 -2.08 9.64
N PHE A 82 11.35 -2.65 9.73
CA PHE A 82 10.85 -3.62 8.78
C PHE A 82 10.45 -2.99 7.44
N LEU A 83 9.71 -1.88 7.48
CA LEU A 83 9.25 -1.19 6.27
C LEU A 83 10.40 -0.48 5.53
N ASP A 84 11.46 -0.08 6.23
CA ASP A 84 12.63 0.57 5.63
C ASP A 84 13.55 -0.40 4.88
N GLN A 85 13.36 -1.70 5.05
CA GLN A 85 14.16 -2.70 4.33
C GLN A 85 13.98 -2.57 2.80
N PRO A 86 15.05 -2.79 2.02
CA PRO A 86 14.98 -2.74 0.56
C PRO A 86 14.04 -3.83 0.02
N PRO A 87 13.59 -3.72 -1.24
CA PRO A 87 12.86 -4.79 -1.92
C PRO A 87 13.60 -6.15 -1.81
N VAL A 88 12.84 -7.23 -1.66
CA VAL A 88 13.38 -8.60 -1.54
C VAL A 88 13.89 -9.15 -2.88
N GLU A 89 13.56 -8.46 -3.95
CA GLU A 89 14.01 -8.77 -5.31
C GLU A 89 14.31 -7.47 -6.05
N ARG A 90 15.23 -7.52 -7.01
CA ARG A 90 15.59 -6.37 -7.82
C ARG A 90 14.37 -5.75 -8.51
N VAL A 91 14.30 -4.43 -8.48
CA VAL A 91 13.31 -3.63 -9.22
C VAL A 91 13.94 -3.21 -10.54
N GLU A 92 13.41 -3.70 -11.66
CA GLU A 92 13.99 -3.50 -12.99
C GLU A 92 13.70 -2.11 -13.55
N ARG A 93 12.54 -1.56 -13.20
CA ARG A 93 12.07 -0.23 -13.60
C ARG A 93 11.11 0.32 -12.56
N LEU A 94 10.71 1.55 -12.68
CA LEU A 94 9.58 2.09 -11.94
C LEU A 94 8.26 1.62 -12.56
N TYR A 95 7.29 1.38 -11.71
CA TYR A 95 5.95 0.93 -12.08
C TYR A 95 4.92 2.02 -11.77
N SER A 96 3.81 2.01 -12.50
CA SER A 96 2.66 2.84 -12.14
C SER A 96 1.97 2.30 -10.88
N ILE A 97 1.15 3.14 -10.26
CA ILE A 97 0.30 2.71 -9.13
C ILE A 97 -0.58 1.53 -9.55
N ASP A 98 -1.17 1.58 -10.74
CA ASP A 98 -2.07 0.54 -11.22
C ASP A 98 -1.33 -0.76 -11.51
N GLU A 99 -0.11 -0.71 -12.05
CA GLU A 99 0.73 -1.89 -12.20
C GLU A 99 1.07 -2.54 -10.85
N VAL A 100 1.34 -1.75 -9.81
CA VAL A 100 1.58 -2.27 -8.46
C VAL A 100 0.29 -2.83 -7.85
N ARG A 101 -0.84 -2.13 -7.99
CA ARG A 101 -2.14 -2.56 -7.44
C ARG A 101 -2.61 -3.88 -8.04
N TYR A 102 -2.53 -4.03 -9.36
CA TYR A 102 -3.12 -5.16 -10.08
C TYR A 102 -2.16 -6.31 -10.36
N SER A 103 -0.86 -6.13 -10.18
CA SER A 103 0.14 -7.20 -10.31
C SER A 103 0.64 -7.69 -8.94
N ALA A 104 0.18 -8.86 -8.52
CA ALA A 104 0.72 -9.51 -7.31
C ALA A 104 2.24 -9.69 -7.42
N ARG A 105 2.71 -10.13 -8.60
CA ARG A 105 4.14 -10.37 -8.85
C ARG A 105 5.03 -9.14 -8.68
N ILE A 106 4.52 -7.95 -9.02
CA ILE A 106 5.24 -6.70 -8.80
C ILE A 106 5.14 -6.28 -7.33
N ARG A 107 3.95 -6.33 -6.76
CA ARG A 107 3.68 -5.96 -5.37
C ARG A 107 4.50 -6.78 -4.38
N ASP A 108 4.68 -8.05 -4.68
CA ASP A 108 5.42 -8.98 -3.82
C ASP A 108 6.94 -8.75 -3.78
N LYS A 109 7.48 -7.85 -4.61
CA LYS A 109 8.88 -7.41 -4.51
C LYS A 109 9.17 -6.66 -3.21
N VAL A 110 8.17 -6.13 -2.53
CA VAL A 110 8.32 -5.41 -1.24
C VAL A 110 7.61 -6.15 -0.10
N ARG A 111 8.13 -5.94 1.09
CA ARG A 111 7.63 -6.54 2.33
C ARG A 111 6.22 -6.10 2.66
N ARG A 112 5.54 -6.87 3.51
CA ARG A 112 4.17 -6.65 3.94
C ARG A 112 4.05 -6.69 5.46
N VAL A 113 3.34 -5.73 6.02
CA VAL A 113 2.87 -5.77 7.41
C VAL A 113 1.41 -6.20 7.40
N ASP A 114 1.10 -7.32 8.02
CA ASP A 114 -0.28 -7.78 8.22
C ASP A 114 -0.82 -7.18 9.51
N LEU A 115 -1.88 -6.37 9.42
CA LEU A 115 -2.57 -5.74 10.55
C LEU A 115 -3.69 -6.65 11.07
N ASP A 116 -3.37 -7.90 11.37
CA ASP A 116 -4.33 -8.89 11.89
C ASP A 116 -4.90 -8.51 13.26
N THR A 117 -4.36 -7.46 13.89
CA THR A 117 -4.88 -6.85 15.12
C THR A 117 -6.13 -6.02 14.87
N ILE A 118 -6.32 -5.48 13.65
CA ILE A 118 -7.50 -4.71 13.27
C ILE A 118 -8.63 -5.68 12.92
N THR A 119 -9.73 -5.56 13.62
CA THR A 119 -10.91 -6.40 13.42
C THR A 119 -12.07 -5.57 12.88
N PHE A 120 -12.85 -6.19 12.01
CA PHE A 120 -14.08 -5.60 11.49
C PHE A 120 -15.26 -6.47 11.89
N GLU A 121 -16.36 -5.83 12.23
CA GLU A 121 -17.63 -6.54 12.38
C GLU A 121 -18.00 -7.25 11.06
N PHE A 122 -18.77 -8.33 11.19
CA PHE A 122 -19.17 -9.11 10.00
C PHE A 122 -19.96 -8.23 9.01
N GLY A 123 -19.50 -8.21 7.76
CA GLY A 123 -20.09 -7.39 6.70
C GLY A 123 -19.86 -5.88 6.86
N SER A 124 -19.04 -5.44 7.81
CA SER A 124 -18.71 -4.04 8.03
C SER A 124 -17.32 -3.70 7.53
N ALA A 125 -17.16 -2.45 7.09
CA ALA A 125 -15.88 -1.81 6.80
C ALA A 125 -15.52 -0.73 7.83
N SER A 126 -16.38 -0.49 8.83
CA SER A 126 -16.12 0.51 9.87
C SER A 126 -15.02 0.04 10.80
N VAL A 127 -14.03 0.90 11.03
CA VAL A 127 -12.98 0.71 12.03
C VAL A 127 -13.47 1.34 13.34
N GLU A 128 -13.75 0.52 14.34
CA GLU A 128 -14.16 0.98 15.66
C GLU A 128 -13.03 1.79 16.33
N GLU A 129 -13.38 2.73 17.22
CA GLU A 129 -12.40 3.61 17.88
C GLU A 129 -11.31 2.82 18.63
N SER A 130 -11.69 1.69 19.26
CA SER A 130 -10.76 0.76 19.92
C SER A 130 -9.77 0.10 18.95
N GLU A 131 -10.18 -0.08 17.70
CA GLU A 131 -9.35 -0.65 16.64
C GLU A 131 -8.37 0.38 16.07
N VAL A 132 -8.79 1.67 16.00
CA VAL A 132 -7.94 2.77 15.55
C VAL A 132 -6.67 2.88 16.38
N ALA A 133 -6.76 2.73 17.70
CA ALA A 133 -5.59 2.79 18.59
C ALA A 133 -4.51 1.75 18.23
N LYS A 134 -4.90 0.60 17.66
CA LYS A 134 -3.96 -0.45 17.23
C LYS A 134 -3.12 -0.07 15.99
N LEU A 135 -3.51 0.99 15.29
CA LEU A 135 -2.74 1.55 14.15
C LEU A 135 -1.58 2.43 14.61
N GLU A 136 -1.52 2.85 15.89
CA GLU A 136 -0.56 3.83 16.39
C GLU A 136 0.89 3.45 16.05
N GLY A 137 1.31 2.22 16.32
CA GLY A 137 2.69 1.79 16.08
C GLY A 137 3.11 1.87 14.61
N VAL A 138 2.27 1.41 13.70
CA VAL A 138 2.56 1.52 12.26
C VAL A 138 2.44 2.96 11.76
N ALA A 139 1.52 3.75 12.31
CA ALA A 139 1.36 5.16 11.95
C ALA A 139 2.60 5.99 12.35
N VAL A 140 3.16 5.78 13.54
CA VAL A 140 4.41 6.42 13.99
C VAL A 140 5.57 6.07 13.06
N ALA A 141 5.68 4.81 12.65
CA ALA A 141 6.70 4.39 11.67
C ALA A 141 6.53 5.09 10.31
N MET A 142 5.28 5.19 9.83
CA MET A 142 4.97 5.88 8.57
C MET A 142 5.26 7.38 8.67
N GLU A 143 4.90 8.03 9.78
CA GLU A 143 5.18 9.45 10.02
C GLU A 143 6.69 9.74 10.00
N ARG A 144 7.48 8.94 10.73
CA ARG A 144 8.93 9.04 10.72
C ARG A 144 9.53 8.89 9.31
N MET A 145 9.06 7.92 8.53
CA MET A 145 9.49 7.75 7.13
C MET A 145 9.14 8.97 6.28
N LEU A 146 7.96 9.57 6.49
CA LEU A 146 7.51 10.77 5.77
C LEU A 146 8.28 12.02 6.17
N GLU A 147 8.78 12.10 7.41
CA GLU A 147 9.69 13.17 7.85
C GLU A 147 11.04 13.08 7.14
N GLU A 148 11.57 11.87 6.99
CA GLU A 148 12.85 11.61 6.29
C GLU A 148 12.69 11.75 4.77
N ASN A 149 11.60 11.24 4.21
CA ASN A 149 11.28 11.30 2.79
C ASN A 149 9.79 11.60 2.55
N PRO A 150 9.40 12.87 2.34
CA PRO A 150 8.01 13.23 2.06
C PRO A 150 7.41 12.61 0.77
N ALA A 151 8.24 11.92 -0.04
CA ALA A 151 7.81 11.19 -1.23
C ALA A 151 7.43 9.72 -0.95
N GLU A 152 7.41 9.28 0.30
CA GLU A 152 6.98 7.92 0.63
C GLU A 152 5.56 7.65 0.14
N THR A 153 5.35 6.43 -0.33
CA THR A 153 4.04 5.95 -0.78
C THR A 153 3.77 4.58 -0.19
N PHE A 154 2.60 4.44 0.41
CA PHE A 154 2.16 3.22 1.08
C PHE A 154 0.90 2.67 0.42
N LEU A 155 0.85 1.37 0.20
CA LEU A 155 -0.32 0.64 -0.28
C LEU A 155 -1.00 -0.03 0.92
N ILE A 156 -2.29 0.28 1.10
CA ILE A 156 -3.19 -0.35 2.08
C ILE A 156 -4.00 -1.40 1.34
N GLU A 157 -3.82 -2.65 1.70
CA GLU A 157 -4.44 -3.82 1.07
C GLU A 157 -5.58 -4.34 1.94
N GLY A 158 -6.81 -4.45 1.39
CA GLY A 158 -7.94 -5.07 2.07
C GLY A 158 -8.16 -6.51 1.59
N HIS A 159 -8.52 -7.41 2.51
CA HIS A 159 -8.80 -8.81 2.21
C HIS A 159 -10.05 -9.29 2.96
N THR A 160 -10.73 -10.30 2.39
CA THR A 160 -11.86 -11.00 3.00
C THR A 160 -11.56 -12.50 3.10
N ASP A 161 -12.39 -13.22 3.85
CA ASP A 161 -12.52 -14.68 3.69
C ASP A 161 -13.31 -15.01 2.42
N ALA A 162 -13.43 -16.29 2.11
CA ALA A 162 -14.11 -16.79 0.90
C ALA A 162 -15.64 -16.83 1.03
N VAL A 163 -16.21 -16.37 2.15
CA VAL A 163 -17.66 -16.40 2.36
C VAL A 163 -18.33 -15.22 1.66
N GLY A 164 -19.19 -15.49 0.71
CA GLY A 164 -19.96 -14.50 -0.02
C GLY A 164 -19.73 -14.58 -1.53
N SER A 165 -20.06 -13.51 -2.26
CA SER A 165 -19.72 -13.43 -3.67
C SER A 165 -18.41 -12.64 -3.88
N ASN A 166 -17.63 -13.02 -4.88
CA ASN A 166 -16.37 -12.34 -5.23
C ASN A 166 -16.57 -10.82 -5.40
N VAL A 167 -17.69 -10.39 -5.98
CA VAL A 167 -18.01 -8.96 -6.18
C VAL A 167 -18.24 -8.26 -4.84
N ALA A 168 -19.02 -8.89 -3.93
CA ALA A 168 -19.26 -8.32 -2.60
C ALA A 168 -17.98 -8.31 -1.75
N ASN A 169 -17.18 -9.37 -1.80
CA ASN A 169 -15.91 -9.46 -1.12
C ASN A 169 -14.90 -8.44 -1.65
N LEU A 170 -14.85 -8.20 -2.95
CA LEU A 170 -14.02 -7.17 -3.55
C LEU A 170 -14.42 -5.78 -3.03
N ALA A 171 -15.72 -5.43 -3.11
CA ALA A 171 -16.21 -4.14 -2.63
C ALA A 171 -15.95 -3.94 -1.14
N LEU A 172 -16.26 -4.95 -0.29
CA LEU A 172 -16.04 -4.88 1.14
C LEU A 172 -14.55 -4.72 1.50
N SER A 173 -13.67 -5.37 0.76
CA SER A 173 -12.23 -5.23 1.00
C SER A 173 -11.69 -3.87 0.59
N ASP A 174 -12.20 -3.26 -0.49
CA ASP A 174 -11.90 -1.88 -0.87
C ASP A 174 -12.33 -0.90 0.22
N GLU A 175 -13.57 -0.99 0.69
CA GLU A 175 -14.10 -0.15 1.76
C GLU A 175 -13.28 -0.27 3.06
N ARG A 176 -12.80 -1.47 3.40
CA ARG A 176 -11.92 -1.69 4.58
C ARG A 176 -10.57 -1.01 4.43
N ALA A 177 -9.95 -1.15 3.25
CA ALA A 177 -8.69 -0.47 2.95
C ALA A 177 -8.84 1.05 3.04
N GLU A 178 -9.94 1.59 2.51
CA GLU A 178 -10.26 3.02 2.57
C GLU A 178 -10.49 3.49 4.00
N SER A 179 -11.22 2.74 4.83
CA SER A 179 -11.48 3.09 6.22
C SER A 179 -10.20 3.14 7.06
N VAL A 180 -9.26 2.21 6.84
CA VAL A 180 -7.95 2.26 7.50
C VAL A 180 -7.13 3.45 7.00
N ALA A 181 -7.10 3.74 5.70
CA ALA A 181 -6.43 4.92 5.15
C ALA A 181 -7.03 6.22 5.70
N GLU A 182 -8.35 6.27 5.86
CA GLU A 182 -9.05 7.40 6.46
C GLU A 182 -8.66 7.59 7.94
N ALA A 183 -8.59 6.51 8.72
CA ALA A 183 -8.14 6.55 10.11
C ALA A 183 -6.68 7.04 10.22
N LEU A 184 -5.78 6.50 9.38
CA LEU A 184 -4.38 6.96 9.31
C LEU A 184 -4.29 8.45 8.98
N THR A 185 -5.15 8.96 8.11
CA THR A 185 -5.15 10.38 7.74
C THR A 185 -5.77 11.26 8.83
N LYS A 186 -6.95 10.90 9.36
CA LYS A 186 -7.73 11.76 10.26
C LYS A 186 -7.17 11.78 11.68
N VAL A 187 -6.69 10.63 12.17
CA VAL A 187 -6.22 10.47 13.55
C VAL A 187 -4.72 10.70 13.66
N PHE A 188 -3.93 10.13 12.74
CA PHE A 188 -2.47 10.16 12.80
C PHE A 188 -1.82 11.15 11.83
N GLY A 189 -2.62 11.89 11.03
CA GLY A 189 -2.10 12.96 10.18
C GLY A 189 -1.32 12.50 8.95
N ILE A 190 -1.32 11.22 8.62
CA ILE A 190 -0.66 10.71 7.41
C ILE A 190 -1.30 11.35 6.17
N PRO A 191 -0.51 12.03 5.29
CA PRO A 191 -1.10 12.71 4.15
C PRO A 191 -1.75 11.72 3.17
N PRO A 192 -3.02 11.92 2.78
CA PRO A 192 -3.73 10.96 1.94
C PRO A 192 -3.14 10.82 0.53
N GLU A 193 -2.35 11.78 0.03
CA GLU A 193 -1.61 11.64 -1.22
C GLU A 193 -0.50 10.60 -1.17
N ASN A 194 -0.03 10.26 0.03
CA ASN A 194 0.99 9.24 0.28
C ASN A 194 0.37 7.84 0.48
N LEU A 195 -0.96 7.74 0.49
CA LEU A 195 -1.71 6.49 0.65
C LEU A 195 -2.36 6.08 -0.67
N VAL A 196 -2.29 4.79 -0.95
CA VAL A 196 -2.99 4.11 -2.04
C VAL A 196 -3.78 2.97 -1.41
N THR A 197 -5.04 2.80 -1.79
CA THR A 197 -5.89 1.72 -1.29
C THR A 197 -6.22 0.73 -2.39
N GLN A 198 -6.35 -0.55 -2.05
CA GLN A 198 -6.84 -1.59 -2.94
C GLN A 198 -7.44 -2.75 -2.15
N GLY A 199 -8.67 -3.13 -2.48
CA GLY A 199 -9.28 -4.37 -2.06
C GLY A 199 -8.93 -5.52 -3.01
N TYR A 200 -8.75 -6.69 -2.47
CA TYR A 200 -8.48 -7.91 -3.22
C TYR A 200 -9.53 -8.99 -2.98
N GLY A 201 -10.53 -8.72 -2.14
CA GLY A 201 -11.53 -9.71 -1.77
C GLY A 201 -10.86 -10.96 -1.21
N GLU A 202 -11.28 -12.10 -1.72
CA GLU A 202 -10.80 -13.44 -1.38
C GLU A 202 -9.66 -13.97 -2.28
N GLN A 203 -9.11 -13.13 -3.18
CA GLN A 203 -8.12 -13.58 -4.18
C GLN A 203 -6.79 -14.06 -3.57
N TYR A 204 -6.46 -13.61 -2.36
CA TYR A 204 -5.19 -13.90 -1.70
C TYR A 204 -5.42 -14.35 -0.26
N LEU A 205 -6.04 -15.54 -0.12
CA LEU A 205 -6.27 -16.14 1.18
C LEU A 205 -4.95 -16.45 1.90
N LYS A 206 -4.89 -16.18 3.20
CA LYS A 206 -3.77 -16.58 4.06
C LYS A 206 -3.91 -18.05 4.46
N ILE A 207 -5.14 -18.45 4.71
CA ILE A 207 -5.55 -19.84 4.94
C ILE A 207 -6.51 -20.24 3.82
N ASP A 208 -6.14 -21.25 3.06
CA ASP A 208 -6.92 -21.75 1.93
C ASP A 208 -8.13 -22.56 2.43
N THR A 209 -9.27 -21.87 2.54
CA THR A 209 -10.55 -22.45 2.99
C THR A 209 -11.73 -21.65 2.45
N GLU A 210 -12.81 -22.35 2.12
CA GLU A 210 -14.10 -21.77 1.71
C GLU A 210 -14.96 -21.33 2.93
N GLU A 211 -14.51 -21.65 4.14
CA GLU A 211 -15.23 -21.32 5.37
C GLU A 211 -14.85 -19.92 5.88
N ARG A 212 -15.58 -19.49 6.92
CA ARG A 212 -15.25 -18.25 7.63
C ARG A 212 -13.89 -18.38 8.29
N GLU A 213 -12.95 -17.54 7.86
CA GLU A 213 -11.60 -17.54 8.44
C GLU A 213 -11.19 -16.12 8.84
N ARG A 214 -10.89 -15.95 10.13
CA ARG A 214 -10.53 -14.65 10.67
C ARG A 214 -9.23 -14.11 10.09
N GLU A 215 -8.23 -14.97 9.90
CA GLU A 215 -6.92 -14.56 9.39
C GLU A 215 -6.96 -14.11 7.92
N ASN A 216 -7.98 -14.54 7.18
CA ASN A 216 -8.23 -14.05 5.83
C ASN A 216 -8.83 -12.64 5.81
N ARG A 217 -9.58 -12.26 6.84
CA ARG A 217 -10.18 -10.93 6.99
C ARG A 217 -9.18 -9.99 7.65
N ARG A 218 -8.31 -9.41 6.84
CA ARG A 218 -7.21 -8.55 7.29
C ARG A 218 -7.04 -7.31 6.42
N VAL A 219 -6.34 -6.35 6.96
CA VAL A 219 -5.72 -5.27 6.20
C VAL A 219 -4.21 -5.41 6.28
N ALA A 220 -3.52 -5.09 5.20
CA ALA A 220 -2.06 -5.11 5.17
C ALA A 220 -1.50 -3.80 4.64
N ILE A 221 -0.26 -3.49 4.98
CA ILE A 221 0.45 -2.29 4.52
C ILE A 221 1.76 -2.70 3.85
N ARG A 222 2.05 -2.07 2.71
CA ARG A 222 3.35 -2.13 2.04
C ARG A 222 3.90 -0.74 1.77
N ARG A 223 5.18 -0.54 1.99
CA ARG A 223 5.90 0.62 1.47
C ARG A 223 6.25 0.35 0.02
N ILE A 224 5.55 1.03 -0.90
CA ILE A 224 5.71 0.82 -2.34
C ILE A 224 6.60 1.87 -3.02
N THR A 225 7.13 2.82 -2.29
CA THR A 225 8.04 3.88 -2.79
C THR A 225 9.13 3.33 -3.71
N PRO A 226 9.84 2.23 -3.38
CA PRO A 226 10.88 1.69 -4.24
C PRO A 226 10.39 1.20 -5.60
N LEU A 227 9.08 0.98 -5.74
CA LEU A 227 8.46 0.51 -6.98
C LEU A 227 7.97 1.65 -7.88
N VAL A 228 7.59 2.81 -7.28
CA VAL A 228 6.82 3.86 -7.99
C VAL A 228 7.50 5.21 -8.05
N ALA A 229 8.52 5.46 -7.24
CA ALA A 229 9.22 6.75 -7.18
C ALA A 229 10.73 6.58 -7.41
N PRO A 230 11.39 7.55 -8.07
CA PRO A 230 12.83 7.57 -8.14
C PRO A 230 13.39 7.65 -6.71
N VAL A 231 14.36 6.80 -6.39
CA VAL A 231 15.10 6.92 -5.14
C VAL A 231 15.70 8.32 -5.11
N ALA A 232 15.33 9.13 -4.11
CA ALA A 232 15.96 10.41 -3.91
C ALA A 232 17.46 10.16 -3.77
N SER A 233 18.25 10.63 -4.75
CA SER A 233 19.70 10.54 -4.65
C SER A 233 20.10 11.30 -3.38
N ALA A 234 20.57 10.56 -2.39
CA ALA A 234 21.18 11.18 -1.21
C ALA A 234 22.29 12.10 -1.72
N LYS A 235 22.08 13.41 -1.50
CA LYS A 235 23.10 14.44 -1.74
C LYS A 235 23.98 14.56 -0.51
#